data_b6e7dc8d192f05df49999a5129cf48f9
#
_entry.id   b6e7dc8d192f05df49999a5129cf48f9
#
_cell.length_a   1.000
_cell.length_b   1.000
_cell.length_c   1.000
_cell.angle_alpha   90.00
_cell.angle_beta   90.00
_cell.angle_gamma   90.00
#
_symmetry.space_group_name_H-M   'P 1'
#
loop_
_entity.id
_entity.type
_entity.pdbx_description
1 polymer ?
#
loop_
_entity_poly.entity_id
_entity_poly.type
_entity_poly.pdbx_seq_one_letter_code
_entity_poly.pdbx_strand_id
1 'polypeptide(L)'
;MSGRTDTINELVRTPPTSFVDSLARARVRDRLVDGVAAAVGDLPSGALVEVTLASIRRARSHPEALGQSEEPFAWKPVFVRRSLGLAAVRSCAEGRFAGPSAAVGPVADQAVEEWERTGQRTFHWEPWFAGLGVGGRAVVLAEAAAWATSLWAAFDWTTLNSQVRIGGMDDLWTCPAPRTVRLKGRSEVRTRLDMVVDGRRIAGSDGGPSALVSVSGGVPSEGWREDLAYLALVAGLRAPDRPVPARVVGLWPDAAEERTVEIDEAALDGAVDRVVATVAMTAAAARSTSDDRPGCTSDSGTLVGSAAA
;
A
#
# COMPACT_ATOMS: atom_id res chain seq x y z
N MET A 1 1.33 -24.70 -18.94
CA MET A 1 1.12 -23.42 -18.23
C MET A 1 1.57 -23.52 -16.77
N SER A 2 2.63 -24.27 -16.46
CA SER A 2 3.10 -24.59 -15.10
C SER A 2 4.25 -23.68 -14.58
N GLY A 3 4.62 -22.62 -15.26
CA GLY A 3 5.85 -21.90 -14.93
C GLY A 3 5.67 -20.68 -13.99
N ARG A 4 4.46 -20.37 -13.57
CA ARG A 4 4.17 -19.07 -12.92
C ARG A 4 4.04 -19.11 -11.39
N THR A 5 3.58 -20.23 -10.85
CA THR A 5 3.35 -20.38 -9.40
C THR A 5 4.65 -20.60 -8.64
N ASP A 6 5.69 -21.07 -9.30
CA ASP A 6 6.97 -21.37 -8.67
C ASP A 6 7.75 -20.10 -8.32
N THR A 7 7.53 -18.99 -9.03
CA THR A 7 8.37 -17.79 -8.96
C THR A 7 8.22 -17.04 -7.63
N ILE A 8 7.00 -16.79 -7.14
CA ILE A 8 6.83 -16.03 -5.87
C ILE A 8 7.24 -16.88 -4.68
N ASN A 9 6.89 -18.16 -4.68
CA ASN A 9 7.30 -19.08 -3.62
C ASN A 9 8.83 -19.24 -3.58
N GLU A 10 9.47 -19.30 -4.73
CA GLU A 10 10.92 -19.32 -4.83
C GLU A 10 11.54 -18.00 -4.36
N LEU A 11 10.98 -16.86 -4.78
CA LEU A 11 11.43 -15.54 -4.35
C LEU A 11 11.33 -15.34 -2.84
N VAL A 12 10.26 -15.83 -2.21
CA VAL A 12 10.09 -15.74 -0.74
C VAL A 12 11.10 -16.63 -0.01
N ARG A 13 11.46 -17.78 -0.59
CA ARG A 13 12.42 -18.73 -0.02
C ARG A 13 13.88 -18.45 -0.39
N THR A 14 14.11 -17.69 -1.44
CA THR A 14 15.46 -17.34 -1.85
C THR A 14 15.97 -16.20 -0.98
N PRO A 15 17.11 -16.35 -0.29
CA PRO A 15 17.69 -15.27 0.47
C PRO A 15 17.94 -14.04 -0.41
N PRO A 16 17.70 -12.80 0.09
CA PRO A 16 17.97 -11.61 -0.67
C PRO A 16 19.46 -11.50 -0.97
N THR A 17 19.81 -10.98 -2.13
CA THR A 17 21.19 -10.74 -2.56
C THR A 17 21.80 -9.51 -1.92
N SER A 18 20.95 -8.58 -1.50
CA SER A 18 21.31 -7.35 -0.79
C SER A 18 20.27 -7.01 0.27
N PHE A 19 20.66 -6.24 1.26
CA PHE A 19 19.74 -5.62 2.20
C PHE A 19 20.30 -4.28 2.66
N VAL A 20 19.39 -3.39 3.00
CA VAL A 20 19.74 -2.04 3.48
C VAL A 20 20.02 -2.12 4.98
N ASP A 21 21.27 -1.86 5.36
CA ASP A 21 21.67 -1.82 6.76
C ASP A 21 21.15 -0.56 7.48
N SER A 22 21.40 -0.47 8.79
CA SER A 22 20.94 0.65 9.60
C SER A 22 21.60 1.98 9.22
N LEU A 23 22.84 1.95 8.76
CA LEU A 23 23.58 3.16 8.37
C LEU A 23 23.10 3.69 7.02
N ALA A 24 22.93 2.81 6.04
CA ALA A 24 22.36 3.16 4.74
C ALA A 24 20.94 3.72 4.90
N ARG A 25 20.11 3.07 5.74
CA ARG A 25 18.77 3.58 6.05
C ARG A 25 18.79 4.97 6.71
N ALA A 26 19.73 5.23 7.61
CA ALA A 26 19.89 6.55 8.22
C ALA A 26 20.22 7.61 7.17
N ARG A 27 21.15 7.33 6.25
CA ARG A 27 21.48 8.22 5.12
C ARG A 27 20.27 8.52 4.24
N VAL A 28 19.53 7.49 3.86
CA VAL A 28 18.30 7.62 3.05
C VAL A 28 17.25 8.49 3.76
N ARG A 29 17.06 8.26 5.07
CA ARG A 29 16.14 9.07 5.88
C ARG A 29 16.57 10.54 5.95
N ASP A 30 17.84 10.81 6.22
CA ASP A 30 18.36 12.17 6.36
C ASP A 30 18.25 12.91 5.01
N ARG A 31 18.62 12.25 3.92
CA ARG A 31 18.42 12.78 2.56
C ARG A 31 16.96 13.10 2.25
N LEU A 32 16.03 12.23 2.67
CA LEU A 32 14.59 12.49 2.51
C LEU A 32 14.15 13.71 3.31
N VAL A 33 14.56 13.81 4.58
CA VAL A 33 14.22 14.94 5.46
C VAL A 33 14.71 16.26 4.88
N ASP A 34 15.98 16.31 4.46
CA ASP A 34 16.58 17.50 3.85
C ASP A 34 15.89 17.87 2.52
N GLY A 35 15.66 16.88 1.66
CA GLY A 35 15.00 17.10 0.37
C GLY A 35 13.56 17.57 0.54
N VAL A 36 12.81 17.01 1.48
CA VAL A 36 11.44 17.43 1.79
C VAL A 36 11.42 18.83 2.39
N ALA A 37 12.35 19.15 3.31
CA ALA A 37 12.46 20.48 3.90
C ALA A 37 12.71 21.55 2.82
N ALA A 38 13.61 21.27 1.87
CA ALA A 38 13.87 22.14 0.74
C ALA A 38 12.67 22.28 -0.22
N ALA A 39 11.94 21.17 -0.46
CA ALA A 39 10.81 21.14 -1.39
C ALA A 39 9.56 21.86 -0.86
N VAL A 40 9.29 21.79 0.44
CA VAL A 40 8.13 22.42 1.07
C VAL A 40 8.22 23.95 1.04
N GLY A 41 9.44 24.51 1.26
CA GLY A 41 9.64 25.95 1.26
C GLY A 41 8.67 26.68 2.18
N ASP A 42 8.06 27.77 1.66
CA ASP A 42 7.13 28.64 2.40
C ASP A 42 5.67 28.19 2.29
N LEU A 43 5.38 26.92 2.51
CA LEU A 43 3.99 26.51 2.63
C LEU A 43 3.31 27.17 3.82
N PRO A 44 2.02 27.55 3.72
CA PRO A 44 1.26 28.11 4.81
C PRO A 44 1.32 27.23 6.07
N SER A 45 1.40 27.87 7.25
CA SER A 45 1.35 27.17 8.52
C SER A 45 0.10 26.30 8.60
N GLY A 46 0.27 25.00 8.85
CA GLY A 46 -0.84 24.04 8.94
C GLY A 46 -1.17 23.31 7.63
N ALA A 47 -0.56 23.67 6.50
CA ALA A 47 -0.71 22.86 5.29
C ALA A 47 -0.13 21.45 5.49
N LEU A 48 -0.91 20.42 5.16
CA LEU A 48 -0.49 19.02 5.21
C LEU A 48 -0.31 18.50 3.78
N VAL A 49 0.88 17.98 3.49
CA VAL A 49 1.16 17.27 2.24
C VAL A 49 1.21 15.77 2.53
N GLU A 50 0.21 15.05 2.08
CA GLU A 50 0.20 13.60 2.15
C GLU A 50 0.69 13.02 0.83
N VAL A 51 1.79 12.25 0.89
CA VAL A 51 2.34 11.53 -0.25
C VAL A 51 1.90 10.08 -0.16
N THR A 52 1.16 9.67 -1.18
CA THR A 52 0.67 8.31 -1.37
C THR A 52 1.20 7.75 -2.68
N LEU A 53 1.07 6.45 -2.90
CA LEU A 53 1.38 5.87 -4.20
C LEU A 53 0.53 6.49 -5.33
N ALA A 54 -0.72 6.85 -5.03
CA ALA A 54 -1.59 7.53 -5.99
C ALA A 54 -1.08 8.94 -6.35
N SER A 55 -0.62 9.72 -5.37
CA SER A 55 -0.05 11.05 -5.62
C SER A 55 1.26 10.98 -6.42
N ILE A 56 2.11 9.98 -6.15
CA ILE A 56 3.33 9.74 -6.92
C ILE A 56 3.01 9.40 -8.39
N ARG A 57 2.05 8.52 -8.61
CA ARG A 57 1.59 8.16 -9.96
C ARG A 57 0.98 9.37 -10.69
N ARG A 58 0.17 10.16 -9.98
CA ARG A 58 -0.42 11.40 -10.51
C ARG A 58 0.64 12.43 -10.86
N ALA A 59 1.64 12.61 -10.00
CA ALA A 59 2.77 13.50 -10.27
C ALA A 59 3.54 13.12 -11.54
N ARG A 60 3.58 11.84 -11.88
CA ARG A 60 4.24 11.33 -13.07
C ARG A 60 3.40 11.53 -14.34
N SER A 61 2.10 11.20 -14.29
CA SER A 61 1.24 11.14 -15.48
C SER A 61 0.40 12.41 -15.69
N HIS A 62 0.03 13.11 -14.62
CA HIS A 62 -0.87 14.25 -14.62
C HIS A 62 -0.46 15.28 -13.55
N PRO A 63 0.73 15.91 -13.68
CA PRO A 63 1.23 16.83 -12.65
C PRO A 63 0.29 18.04 -12.44
N GLU A 64 -0.47 18.44 -13.46
CA GLU A 64 -1.47 19.50 -13.39
C GLU A 64 -2.66 19.17 -12.49
N ALA A 65 -2.90 17.91 -12.20
CA ALA A 65 -3.97 17.48 -11.30
C ALA A 65 -3.55 17.45 -9.82
N LEU A 66 -2.28 17.75 -9.52
CA LEU A 66 -1.82 17.91 -8.14
C LEU A 66 -2.38 19.20 -7.54
N GLY A 67 -2.80 19.13 -6.29
CA GLY A 67 -3.41 20.26 -5.59
C GLY A 67 -4.90 20.49 -5.89
N GLN A 68 -5.49 19.76 -6.83
CA GLN A 68 -6.94 19.72 -6.98
C GLN A 68 -7.56 18.98 -5.80
N SER A 69 -8.69 19.50 -5.32
CA SER A 69 -9.44 18.83 -4.23
C SER A 69 -9.81 17.43 -4.67
N GLU A 70 -9.42 16.44 -3.89
CA GLU A 70 -9.85 15.07 -4.16
C GLU A 70 -11.38 14.98 -4.00
N GLU A 71 -12.04 14.29 -4.95
CA GLU A 71 -13.45 13.96 -4.78
C GLU A 71 -13.64 13.19 -3.46
N PRO A 72 -14.73 13.43 -2.72
CA PRO A 72 -15.04 12.66 -1.53
C PRO A 72 -14.98 11.16 -1.84
N PHE A 73 -14.35 10.40 -0.94
CA PHE A 73 -14.26 8.96 -1.11
C PHE A 73 -15.66 8.34 -1.26
N ALA A 74 -15.86 7.60 -2.34
CA ALA A 74 -17.05 6.81 -2.57
C ALA A 74 -16.68 5.34 -2.79
N TRP A 75 -17.42 4.44 -2.17
CA TRP A 75 -17.26 3.03 -2.40
C TRP A 75 -17.59 2.69 -3.86
N LYS A 76 -16.69 1.97 -4.51
CA LYS A 76 -16.84 1.45 -5.88
C LYS A 76 -16.65 -0.07 -5.86
N PRO A 77 -17.27 -0.81 -6.79
CA PRO A 77 -17.12 -2.27 -6.86
C PRO A 77 -15.68 -2.75 -6.76
N VAL A 78 -14.74 -2.06 -7.41
CA VAL A 78 -13.31 -2.42 -7.43
C VAL A 78 -12.66 -2.38 -6.05
N PHE A 79 -13.06 -1.45 -5.16
CA PHE A 79 -12.51 -1.36 -3.81
C PHE A 79 -13.08 -2.46 -2.91
N VAL A 80 -14.39 -2.72 -3.04
CA VAL A 80 -15.05 -3.78 -2.28
C VAL A 80 -14.56 -5.14 -2.71
N ARG A 81 -14.43 -5.40 -4.03
CA ARG A 81 -13.84 -6.62 -4.59
C ARG A 81 -12.49 -6.94 -3.96
N ARG A 82 -11.60 -5.94 -3.89
CA ARG A 82 -10.25 -6.10 -3.31
C ARG A 82 -10.31 -6.37 -1.81
N SER A 83 -11.08 -5.60 -1.06
CA SER A 83 -11.21 -5.77 0.39
C SER A 83 -11.78 -7.13 0.75
N LEU A 84 -12.87 -7.53 0.10
CA LEU A 84 -13.53 -8.80 0.29
C LEU A 84 -12.66 -9.98 -0.16
N GLY A 85 -11.98 -9.84 -1.29
CA GLY A 85 -11.05 -10.84 -1.80
C GLY A 85 -9.88 -11.11 -0.84
N LEU A 86 -9.29 -10.06 -0.25
CA LEU A 86 -8.25 -10.19 0.77
C LEU A 86 -8.76 -10.88 2.04
N ALA A 87 -9.97 -10.53 2.49
CA ALA A 87 -10.58 -11.17 3.65
C ALA A 87 -10.86 -12.65 3.40
N ALA A 88 -11.29 -13.02 2.20
CA ALA A 88 -11.49 -14.40 1.79
C ALA A 88 -10.16 -15.18 1.75
N VAL A 89 -9.11 -14.62 1.12
CA VAL A 89 -7.76 -15.24 1.11
C VAL A 89 -7.23 -15.44 2.52
N ARG A 90 -7.38 -14.45 3.39
CA ARG A 90 -6.99 -14.56 4.80
C ARG A 90 -7.74 -15.70 5.50
N SER A 91 -9.05 -15.79 5.29
CA SER A 91 -9.87 -16.86 5.89
C SER A 91 -9.49 -18.26 5.41
N CYS A 92 -9.06 -18.38 4.15
CA CYS A 92 -8.52 -19.64 3.63
C CYS A 92 -7.13 -19.94 4.23
N ALA A 93 -6.25 -18.97 4.36
CA ALA A 93 -4.93 -19.15 4.98
C ALA A 93 -5.03 -19.55 6.46
N GLU A 94 -6.10 -19.11 7.14
CA GLU A 94 -6.45 -19.53 8.52
C GLU A 94 -7.14 -20.91 8.57
N GLY A 95 -7.33 -21.59 7.44
CA GLY A 95 -7.93 -22.92 7.37
C GLY A 95 -9.45 -22.94 7.53
N ARG A 96 -10.14 -21.80 7.50
CA ARG A 96 -11.60 -21.71 7.67
C ARG A 96 -12.37 -22.18 6.45
N PHE A 97 -11.79 -22.07 5.26
CA PHE A 97 -12.39 -22.46 3.98
C PHE A 97 -11.36 -23.17 3.10
N ALA A 98 -11.84 -24.07 2.26
CA ALA A 98 -11.02 -24.83 1.33
C ALA A 98 -10.44 -23.99 0.17
N GLY A 99 -11.04 -22.84 -0.13
CA GLY A 99 -10.56 -21.94 -1.17
C GLY A 99 -11.39 -20.66 -1.27
N PRO A 100 -10.85 -19.62 -1.95
CA PRO A 100 -11.47 -18.29 -1.98
C PRO A 100 -12.90 -18.28 -2.54
N SER A 101 -13.18 -19.06 -3.57
CA SER A 101 -14.52 -19.12 -4.14
C SER A 101 -15.58 -19.58 -3.12
N ALA A 102 -15.20 -20.45 -2.19
CA ALA A 102 -16.08 -20.90 -1.12
C ALA A 102 -16.15 -19.90 0.05
N ALA A 103 -15.14 -19.03 0.19
CA ALA A 103 -15.01 -18.10 1.32
C ALA A 103 -15.72 -16.76 1.09
N VAL A 104 -15.74 -16.25 -0.15
CA VAL A 104 -16.16 -14.87 -0.46
C VAL A 104 -17.60 -14.59 -0.01
N GLY A 105 -18.56 -15.44 -0.35
CA GLY A 105 -19.96 -15.29 0.07
C GLY A 105 -20.11 -15.25 1.60
N PRO A 106 -19.72 -16.33 2.31
CA PRO A 106 -19.80 -16.37 3.77
C PRO A 106 -19.09 -15.23 4.49
N VAL A 107 -17.93 -14.76 3.98
CA VAL A 107 -17.21 -13.61 4.56
C VAL A 107 -18.01 -12.31 4.36
N ALA A 108 -18.62 -12.12 3.21
CA ALA A 108 -19.47 -10.95 2.95
C ALA A 108 -20.72 -10.95 3.84
N ASP A 109 -21.42 -12.08 3.91
CA ASP A 109 -22.61 -12.22 4.70
C ASP A 109 -22.32 -12.00 6.19
N GLN A 110 -21.27 -12.62 6.73
CA GLN A 110 -20.85 -12.41 8.11
C GLN A 110 -20.53 -10.95 8.42
N ALA A 111 -19.85 -10.24 7.50
CA ALA A 111 -19.52 -8.84 7.71
C ALA A 111 -20.77 -7.94 7.74
N VAL A 112 -21.73 -8.19 6.85
CA VAL A 112 -23.00 -7.46 6.80
C VAL A 112 -23.86 -7.75 8.04
N GLU A 113 -24.01 -9.02 8.40
CA GLU A 113 -24.76 -9.45 9.60
C GLU A 113 -24.19 -8.83 10.88
N GLU A 114 -22.86 -8.83 11.03
CA GLU A 114 -22.19 -8.21 12.18
C GLU A 114 -22.44 -6.71 12.22
N TRP A 115 -22.34 -6.02 11.07
CA TRP A 115 -22.65 -4.59 10.99
C TRP A 115 -24.12 -4.30 11.31
N GLU A 116 -25.07 -5.05 10.76
CA GLU A 116 -26.50 -4.88 11.03
C GLU A 116 -26.82 -5.10 12.51
N ARG A 117 -26.17 -6.07 13.14
CA ARG A 117 -26.37 -6.40 14.55
C ARG A 117 -25.76 -5.39 15.52
N THR A 118 -24.57 -4.83 15.20
CA THR A 118 -23.76 -4.03 16.16
C THR A 118 -23.66 -2.56 15.78
N GLY A 119 -23.93 -2.21 14.53
CA GLY A 119 -23.59 -0.92 13.95
C GLY A 119 -22.09 -0.70 13.69
N GLN A 120 -21.24 -1.67 14.06
CA GLN A 120 -19.80 -1.59 13.86
C GLN A 120 -19.42 -2.04 12.46
N ARG A 121 -18.57 -1.26 11.80
CA ARG A 121 -18.08 -1.55 10.44
C ARG A 121 -16.68 -2.13 10.52
N THR A 122 -16.52 -3.36 10.07
CA THR A 122 -15.21 -4.03 10.01
C THR A 122 -14.39 -3.56 8.81
N PHE A 123 -15.04 -3.38 7.66
CA PHE A 123 -14.40 -3.01 6.40
C PHE A 123 -14.89 -1.68 5.85
N HIS A 124 -15.88 -1.06 6.46
CA HIS A 124 -16.56 0.18 6.07
C HIS A 124 -17.39 0.11 4.78
N TRP A 125 -17.32 -0.94 3.99
CA TRP A 125 -18.12 -1.13 2.77
C TRP A 125 -19.46 -1.82 3.01
N GLU A 126 -19.72 -2.35 4.19
CA GLU A 126 -20.91 -3.15 4.51
C GLU A 126 -22.22 -2.43 4.18
N PRO A 127 -22.43 -1.14 4.57
CA PRO A 127 -23.66 -0.42 4.22
C PRO A 127 -23.84 -0.25 2.71
N TRP A 128 -22.76 0.00 1.99
CA TRP A 128 -22.77 0.13 0.55
C TRP A 128 -23.14 -1.19 -0.13
N PHE A 129 -22.53 -2.29 0.31
CA PHE A 129 -22.79 -3.62 -0.24
C PHE A 129 -24.22 -4.09 0.10
N ALA A 130 -24.69 -3.86 1.34
CA ALA A 130 -26.05 -4.15 1.75
C ALA A 130 -27.09 -3.36 0.93
N GLY A 131 -26.77 -2.15 0.51
CA GLY A 131 -27.61 -1.33 -0.35
C GLY A 131 -27.72 -1.79 -1.81
N LEU A 132 -26.86 -2.71 -2.25
CA LEU A 132 -26.95 -3.26 -3.60
C LEU A 132 -28.13 -4.22 -3.72
N GLY A 133 -28.78 -4.21 -4.89
CA GLY A 133 -29.73 -5.25 -5.25
C GLY A 133 -29.06 -6.61 -5.45
N VAL A 134 -29.85 -7.69 -5.47
CA VAL A 134 -29.36 -9.08 -5.59
C VAL A 134 -28.37 -9.26 -6.74
N GLY A 135 -28.67 -8.72 -7.93
CA GLY A 135 -27.79 -8.79 -9.09
C GLY A 135 -26.47 -8.06 -8.88
N GLY A 136 -26.50 -6.87 -8.28
CA GLY A 136 -25.29 -6.10 -7.97
C GLY A 136 -24.37 -6.82 -6.98
N ARG A 137 -24.94 -7.40 -5.91
CA ARG A 137 -24.18 -8.22 -4.96
C ARG A 137 -23.55 -9.44 -5.65
N ALA A 138 -24.30 -10.15 -6.49
CA ALA A 138 -23.80 -11.32 -7.21
C ALA A 138 -22.60 -10.99 -8.10
N VAL A 139 -22.62 -9.84 -8.79
CA VAL A 139 -21.49 -9.37 -9.61
C VAL A 139 -20.27 -9.10 -8.74
N VAL A 140 -20.42 -8.35 -7.64
CA VAL A 140 -19.30 -8.03 -6.74
C VAL A 140 -18.70 -9.30 -6.13
N LEU A 141 -19.54 -10.26 -5.71
CA LEU A 141 -19.08 -11.53 -5.16
C LEU A 141 -18.31 -12.36 -6.19
N ALA A 142 -18.82 -12.45 -7.44
CA ALA A 142 -18.15 -13.17 -8.52
C ALA A 142 -16.78 -12.56 -8.85
N GLU A 143 -16.72 -11.24 -8.98
CA GLU A 143 -15.46 -10.54 -9.24
C GLU A 143 -14.47 -10.67 -8.07
N ALA A 144 -14.95 -10.60 -6.82
CA ALA A 144 -14.11 -10.80 -5.64
C ALA A 144 -13.57 -12.24 -5.57
N ALA A 145 -14.39 -13.24 -5.92
CA ALA A 145 -13.97 -14.64 -5.97
C ALA A 145 -12.92 -14.88 -7.04
N ALA A 146 -13.09 -14.33 -8.24
CA ALA A 146 -12.11 -14.43 -9.31
C ALA A 146 -10.76 -13.78 -8.91
N TRP A 147 -10.81 -12.56 -8.37
CA TRP A 147 -9.63 -11.84 -7.93
C TRP A 147 -8.91 -12.57 -6.77
N ALA A 148 -9.66 -13.03 -5.77
CA ALA A 148 -9.12 -13.77 -4.63
C ALA A 148 -8.51 -15.12 -5.06
N THR A 149 -9.10 -15.79 -6.04
CA THR A 149 -8.56 -17.05 -6.60
C THR A 149 -7.24 -16.80 -7.32
N SER A 150 -7.11 -15.71 -8.08
CA SER A 150 -5.86 -15.33 -8.73
C SER A 150 -4.76 -15.03 -7.70
N LEU A 151 -5.10 -14.31 -6.62
CA LEU A 151 -4.16 -14.04 -5.54
C LEU A 151 -3.80 -15.33 -4.78
N TRP A 152 -4.77 -16.19 -4.52
CA TRP A 152 -4.54 -17.48 -3.84
C TRP A 152 -3.59 -18.37 -4.65
N ALA A 153 -3.78 -18.44 -5.96
CA ALA A 153 -2.93 -19.22 -6.85
C ALA A 153 -1.49 -18.68 -6.99
N ALA A 154 -1.24 -17.43 -6.61
CA ALA A 154 0.09 -16.83 -6.66
C ALA A 154 1.03 -17.31 -5.52
N PHE A 155 0.50 -17.99 -4.49
CA PHE A 155 1.27 -18.43 -3.33
C PHE A 155 1.01 -19.89 -2.98
N ASP A 156 2.03 -20.59 -2.53
CA ASP A 156 1.88 -21.86 -1.81
C ASP A 156 1.63 -21.56 -0.33
N TRP A 157 0.39 -21.36 0.02
CA TRP A 157 -0.05 -20.99 1.37
C TRP A 157 0.24 -22.06 2.42
N THR A 158 0.41 -23.32 2.01
CA THR A 158 0.73 -24.44 2.92
C THR A 158 2.16 -24.35 3.45
N THR A 159 3.05 -23.70 2.71
CA THR A 159 4.46 -23.58 3.06
C THR A 159 4.84 -22.21 3.64
N LEU A 160 3.96 -21.21 3.52
CA LEU A 160 4.20 -19.86 4.02
C LEU A 160 3.96 -19.70 5.54
N ASN A 161 3.53 -20.71 6.23
CA ASN A 161 3.29 -20.85 7.67
C ASN A 161 2.94 -19.56 8.47
N SER A 162 3.06 -19.57 9.80
CA SER A 162 2.64 -18.52 10.75
C SER A 162 3.32 -17.13 10.60
N GLN A 163 4.26 -16.99 9.69
CA GLN A 163 5.01 -15.73 9.49
C GLN A 163 4.42 -14.80 8.42
N VAL A 164 3.33 -15.21 7.78
CA VAL A 164 2.65 -14.42 6.77
C VAL A 164 1.53 -13.62 7.40
N ARG A 165 1.53 -12.32 7.16
CA ARG A 165 0.41 -11.42 7.50
C ARG A 165 -0.33 -11.06 6.22
N ILE A 166 -1.64 -11.28 6.20
CA ILE A 166 -2.54 -10.99 5.08
C ILE A 166 -3.56 -9.95 5.54
N GLY A 167 -3.76 -8.93 4.72
CA GLY A 167 -4.71 -7.85 4.96
C GLY A 167 -4.12 -6.51 4.53
N GLY A 168 -4.95 -5.48 4.39
CA GLY A 168 -4.44 -4.13 4.13
C GLY A 168 -3.63 -3.63 5.32
N MET A 169 -2.32 -3.49 5.14
CA MET A 169 -1.41 -2.95 6.15
C MET A 169 -0.94 -1.58 5.69
N ASP A 170 -1.37 -0.56 6.41
CA ASP A 170 -0.96 0.81 6.16
C ASP A 170 0.31 1.13 6.97
N ASP A 171 1.33 1.59 6.28
CA ASP A 171 2.53 2.18 6.85
C ASP A 171 2.42 3.70 6.73
N LEU A 172 2.49 4.38 7.85
CA LEU A 172 2.46 5.85 7.92
C LEU A 172 3.75 6.34 8.56
N TRP A 173 4.40 7.25 7.88
CA TRP A 173 5.55 7.97 8.42
C TRP A 173 5.33 9.48 8.30
N THR A 174 5.58 10.21 9.38
CA THR A 174 5.52 11.67 9.39
C THR A 174 6.95 12.20 9.41
N CYS A 175 7.26 13.10 8.48
CA CYS A 175 8.58 13.76 8.46
C CYS A 175 8.81 14.50 9.79
N PRO A 176 9.95 14.33 10.45
CA PRO A 176 10.22 14.99 11.72
C PRO A 176 10.32 16.51 11.58
N ALA A 177 10.82 16.99 10.44
CA ALA A 177 10.96 18.39 10.10
C ALA A 177 11.01 18.56 8.56
N PRO A 178 10.00 19.16 7.92
CA PRO A 178 8.77 19.70 8.51
C PRO A 178 7.74 18.60 8.79
N ARG A 179 7.00 18.73 9.91
CA ARG A 179 5.92 17.78 10.28
C ARG A 179 4.67 17.87 9.39
N THR A 180 4.73 18.73 8.38
CA THR A 180 3.65 18.94 7.40
C THR A 180 3.64 17.91 6.29
N VAL A 181 4.65 17.04 6.22
CA VAL A 181 4.72 15.99 5.18
C VAL A 181 4.55 14.62 5.80
N ARG A 182 3.63 13.85 5.25
CA ARG A 182 3.34 12.46 5.61
C ARG A 182 3.48 11.55 4.41
N LEU A 183 4.13 10.42 4.60
CA LEU A 183 4.21 9.35 3.60
C LEU A 183 3.30 8.20 4.02
N LYS A 184 2.47 7.72 3.11
CA LYS A 184 1.54 6.62 3.36
C LYS A 184 1.73 5.52 2.31
N GLY A 185 2.17 4.35 2.76
CA GLY A 185 2.29 3.14 1.97
C GLY A 185 1.28 2.09 2.39
N ARG A 186 0.88 1.21 1.48
CA ARG A 186 -0.01 0.08 1.75
C ARG A 186 0.53 -1.18 1.11
N SER A 187 0.56 -2.25 1.89
CA SER A 187 0.87 -3.61 1.41
C SER A 187 -0.24 -4.57 1.82
N GLU A 188 -0.46 -5.63 1.05
CA GLU A 188 -1.54 -6.60 1.29
C GLU A 188 -1.03 -7.88 1.93
N VAL A 189 0.22 -8.24 1.66
CA VAL A 189 0.87 -9.39 2.30
C VAL A 189 2.26 -8.98 2.76
N ARG A 190 2.63 -9.42 3.96
CA ARG A 190 3.98 -9.27 4.50
C ARG A 190 4.48 -10.62 4.99
N THR A 191 5.64 -11.02 4.54
CA THR A 191 6.28 -12.27 4.94
C THR A 191 7.74 -12.07 5.27
N ARG A 192 8.32 -13.01 6.02
CA ARG A 192 9.74 -13.05 6.33
C ARG A 192 10.47 -13.86 5.26
N LEU A 193 11.66 -13.41 4.92
CA LEU A 193 12.55 -14.09 4.00
C LEU A 193 13.53 -14.96 4.77
N ASP A 194 13.97 -16.04 4.15
CA ASP A 194 15.09 -16.83 4.65
C ASP A 194 16.38 -15.99 4.62
N MET A 195 17.28 -16.28 5.55
CA MET A 195 18.60 -15.64 5.62
C MET A 195 19.69 -16.70 5.46
N VAL A 196 20.87 -16.27 5.03
CA VAL A 196 22.09 -17.07 5.13
C VAL A 196 23.00 -16.45 6.18
N VAL A 197 23.29 -17.19 7.24
CA VAL A 197 24.22 -16.82 8.31
C VAL A 197 25.27 -17.91 8.40
N ASP A 198 26.54 -17.53 8.26
CA ASP A 198 27.69 -18.45 8.28
C ASP A 198 27.52 -19.64 7.32
N GLY A 199 26.98 -19.38 6.12
CA GLY A 199 26.74 -20.38 5.09
C GLY A 199 25.54 -21.33 5.38
N ARG A 200 24.81 -21.10 6.48
CA ARG A 200 23.60 -21.86 6.82
C ARG A 200 22.36 -21.06 6.52
N ARG A 201 21.40 -21.71 5.86
CA ARG A 201 20.08 -21.14 5.61
C ARG A 201 19.24 -21.18 6.88
N ILE A 202 18.73 -20.04 7.29
CA ILE A 202 17.85 -19.87 8.44
C ILE A 202 16.50 -19.42 7.91
N ALA A 203 15.43 -20.15 8.24
CA ALA A 203 14.07 -19.75 7.92
C ALA A 203 13.74 -18.39 8.53
N GLY A 204 12.94 -17.58 7.83
CA GLY A 204 12.61 -16.21 8.20
C GLY A 204 12.22 -16.08 9.67
N SER A 205 12.93 -15.22 10.39
CA SER A 205 12.75 -14.95 11.83
C SER A 205 12.27 -13.52 12.07
N ASP A 206 11.84 -13.22 13.29
CA ASP A 206 11.34 -11.88 13.65
C ASP A 206 12.35 -10.75 13.46
N GLY A 207 13.63 -11.01 13.52
CA GLY A 207 14.70 -10.03 13.24
C GLY A 207 15.20 -10.03 11.80
N GLY A 208 14.74 -10.95 10.96
CA GLY A 208 15.24 -11.12 9.60
C GLY A 208 14.60 -10.19 8.56
N PRO A 209 15.15 -10.21 7.34
CA PRO A 209 14.62 -9.45 6.22
C PRO A 209 13.18 -9.88 5.90
N SER A 210 12.40 -8.97 5.34
CA SER A 210 11.01 -9.23 4.98
C SER A 210 10.78 -8.92 3.51
N ALA A 211 9.75 -9.56 2.93
CA ALA A 211 9.16 -9.15 1.68
C ALA A 211 7.78 -8.52 1.92
N LEU A 212 7.49 -7.49 1.14
CA LEU A 212 6.16 -6.93 1.01
C LEU A 212 5.53 -7.40 -0.30
N VAL A 213 4.24 -7.62 -0.28
CA VAL A 213 3.47 -7.85 -1.50
C VAL A 213 2.41 -6.76 -1.60
N SER A 214 2.43 -6.03 -2.70
CA SER A 214 1.41 -5.06 -3.06
C SER A 214 0.55 -5.64 -4.16
N VAL A 215 -0.75 -5.66 -3.93
CA VAL A 215 -1.72 -6.18 -4.90
C VAL A 215 -2.46 -5.00 -5.52
N SER A 216 -2.33 -4.84 -6.82
CA SER A 216 -2.93 -3.73 -7.57
C SER A 216 -3.91 -4.27 -8.62
N GLY A 217 -4.93 -3.48 -8.97
CA GLY A 217 -5.79 -3.76 -10.13
C GLY A 217 -5.15 -3.29 -11.43
N GLY A 218 -5.68 -3.77 -12.55
CA GLY A 218 -5.22 -3.40 -13.89
C GLY A 218 -3.88 -4.02 -14.29
N VAL A 219 -3.02 -3.23 -14.91
CA VAL A 219 -1.69 -3.64 -15.41
C VAL A 219 -0.58 -2.86 -14.68
N PRO A 220 0.65 -3.38 -14.65
CA PRO A 220 1.80 -2.63 -14.12
C PRO A 220 1.96 -1.28 -14.82
N SER A 221 2.13 -0.21 -14.06
CA SER A 221 2.46 1.11 -14.61
C SER A 221 3.88 1.14 -15.15
N GLU A 222 4.21 2.09 -16.03
CA GLU A 222 5.57 2.28 -16.55
C GLU A 222 6.61 2.47 -15.43
N GLY A 223 6.23 3.14 -14.33
CA GLY A 223 7.11 3.34 -13.16
C GLY A 223 6.85 2.35 -12.01
N TRP A 224 6.47 1.13 -12.29
CA TRP A 224 6.15 0.13 -11.26
C TRP A 224 7.32 -0.16 -10.30
N ARG A 225 8.57 -0.05 -10.75
CA ARG A 225 9.76 -0.28 -9.91
C ARG A 225 9.85 0.76 -8.79
N GLU A 226 9.73 2.03 -9.15
CA GLU A 226 9.75 3.14 -8.21
C GLU A 226 8.53 3.11 -7.28
N ASP A 227 7.38 2.69 -7.81
CA ASP A 227 6.16 2.48 -7.03
C ASP A 227 6.38 1.43 -5.92
N LEU A 228 7.02 0.30 -6.24
CA LEU A 228 7.33 -0.74 -5.28
C LEU A 228 8.44 -0.33 -4.30
N ALA A 229 9.48 0.36 -4.78
CA ALA A 229 10.55 0.88 -3.93
C ALA A 229 10.02 1.91 -2.91
N TYR A 230 9.05 2.74 -3.29
CA TYR A 230 8.37 3.65 -2.39
C TYR A 230 7.69 2.92 -1.21
N LEU A 231 7.06 1.78 -1.45
CA LEU A 231 6.44 1.00 -0.36
C LEU A 231 7.47 0.48 0.64
N ALA A 232 8.63 0.05 0.15
CA ALA A 232 9.75 -0.37 1.02
C ALA A 232 10.31 0.81 1.82
N LEU A 233 10.45 1.99 1.20
CA LEU A 233 10.88 3.22 1.86
C LEU A 233 9.96 3.54 3.05
N VAL A 234 8.65 3.63 2.83
CA VAL A 234 7.69 3.98 3.89
C VAL A 234 7.69 2.95 5.01
N ALA A 235 7.72 1.66 4.67
CA ALA A 235 7.77 0.57 5.65
C ALA A 235 9.05 0.62 6.50
N GLY A 236 10.20 0.91 5.88
CA GLY A 236 11.49 1.05 6.56
C GLY A 236 11.55 2.27 7.47
N LEU A 237 10.98 3.38 7.05
CA LEU A 237 10.93 4.63 7.84
C LEU A 237 10.01 4.51 9.05
N ARG A 238 8.87 3.81 8.91
CA ARG A 238 7.91 3.61 9.99
C ARG A 238 8.47 2.84 11.17
N ALA A 239 9.30 1.84 10.91
CA ALA A 239 9.78 0.90 11.91
C ALA A 239 11.31 0.93 11.99
N PRO A 240 11.91 1.95 12.65
CA PRO A 240 13.36 2.15 12.68
C PRO A 240 14.12 1.03 13.39
N ASP A 241 13.46 0.24 14.20
CA ASP A 241 13.97 -0.93 14.91
C ASP A 241 13.97 -2.22 14.06
N ARG A 242 13.36 -2.19 12.87
CA ARG A 242 13.24 -3.35 11.97
C ARG A 242 14.03 -3.15 10.69
N PRO A 243 14.53 -4.22 10.07
CA PRO A 243 15.14 -4.13 8.75
C PRO A 243 14.18 -3.54 7.71
N VAL A 244 14.71 -2.76 6.79
CA VAL A 244 13.97 -2.38 5.58
C VAL A 244 13.57 -3.66 4.84
N PRO A 245 12.36 -3.74 4.27
CA PRO A 245 12.01 -4.86 3.41
C PRO A 245 13.04 -5.04 2.31
N ALA A 246 13.61 -6.24 2.21
CA ALA A 246 14.65 -6.51 1.22
C ALA A 246 14.08 -6.74 -0.18
N ARG A 247 12.77 -7.00 -0.26
CA ARG A 247 12.09 -7.31 -1.52
C ARG A 247 10.66 -6.80 -1.49
N VAL A 248 10.20 -6.27 -2.62
CA VAL A 248 8.77 -5.94 -2.83
C VAL A 248 8.28 -6.61 -4.10
N VAL A 249 7.18 -7.33 -3.96
CA VAL A 249 6.50 -8.00 -5.07
C VAL A 249 5.22 -7.25 -5.39
N GLY A 250 5.07 -6.83 -6.62
CA GLY A 250 3.81 -6.32 -7.16
C GLY A 250 3.02 -7.44 -7.83
N LEU A 251 1.77 -7.60 -7.46
CA LEU A 251 0.83 -8.52 -8.09
C LEU A 251 -0.27 -7.73 -8.78
N TRP A 252 -0.55 -8.10 -10.03
CA TRP A 252 -1.67 -7.57 -10.81
C TRP A 252 -2.57 -8.74 -11.24
N PRO A 253 -3.50 -9.19 -10.37
CA PRO A 253 -4.33 -10.36 -10.63
C PRO A 253 -5.14 -10.26 -11.92
N ASP A 254 -5.63 -9.05 -12.24
CA ASP A 254 -6.43 -8.81 -13.46
C ASP A 254 -5.62 -9.04 -14.75
N ALA A 255 -4.33 -8.73 -14.73
CA ALA A 255 -3.40 -8.98 -15.85
C ALA A 255 -2.71 -10.34 -15.76
N ALA A 256 -2.87 -11.05 -14.66
CA ALA A 256 -2.07 -12.22 -14.30
C ALA A 256 -0.56 -11.95 -14.39
N GLU A 257 -0.13 -10.76 -13.95
CA GLU A 257 1.27 -10.33 -13.93
C GLU A 257 1.81 -10.19 -12.52
N GLU A 258 3.10 -10.46 -12.39
CA GLU A 258 3.90 -10.21 -11.19
C GLU A 258 5.21 -9.52 -11.57
N ARG A 259 5.70 -8.67 -10.68
CA ARG A 259 6.98 -7.98 -10.80
C ARG A 259 7.64 -7.89 -9.44
N THR A 260 8.94 -8.08 -9.39
CA THR A 260 9.71 -8.03 -8.15
C THR A 260 10.81 -6.99 -8.24
N VAL A 261 11.02 -6.28 -7.13
CA VAL A 261 12.14 -5.36 -6.93
C VAL A 261 12.92 -5.83 -5.71
N GLU A 262 14.21 -6.09 -5.89
CA GLU A 262 15.18 -6.17 -4.79
C GLU A 262 15.46 -4.75 -4.30
N ILE A 263 15.45 -4.57 -2.99
CA ILE A 263 15.60 -3.26 -2.36
C ILE A 263 17.03 -3.10 -1.87
N ASP A 264 17.75 -2.27 -2.58
CA ASP A 264 19.07 -1.76 -2.20
C ASP A 264 19.00 -0.25 -1.91
N GLU A 265 20.16 0.35 -1.57
CA GLU A 265 20.25 1.78 -1.28
C GLU A 265 19.86 2.63 -2.51
N ALA A 266 20.25 2.20 -3.72
CA ALA A 266 19.94 2.92 -4.95
C ALA A 266 18.42 2.94 -5.26
N ALA A 267 17.72 1.82 -5.01
CA ALA A 267 16.28 1.76 -5.14
C ALA A 267 15.57 2.71 -4.16
N LEU A 268 16.05 2.78 -2.92
CA LEU A 268 15.53 3.71 -1.92
C LEU A 268 15.83 5.16 -2.26
N ASP A 269 17.01 5.46 -2.76
CA ASP A 269 17.41 6.79 -3.22
C ASP A 269 16.51 7.26 -4.37
N GLY A 270 16.23 6.40 -5.33
CA GLY A 270 15.28 6.69 -6.40
C GLY A 270 13.85 6.95 -5.87
N ALA A 271 13.43 6.22 -4.84
CA ALA A 271 12.13 6.47 -4.18
C ALA A 271 12.13 7.82 -3.43
N VAL A 272 13.23 8.20 -2.76
CA VAL A 272 13.39 9.52 -2.12
C VAL A 272 13.27 10.64 -3.14
N ASP A 273 13.99 10.56 -4.26
CA ASP A 273 13.92 11.58 -5.32
C ASP A 273 12.49 11.75 -5.84
N ARG A 274 11.76 10.65 -5.98
CA ARG A 274 10.37 10.67 -6.42
C ARG A 274 9.45 11.33 -5.39
N VAL A 275 9.65 11.04 -4.10
CA VAL A 275 8.89 11.68 -3.01
C VAL A 275 9.15 13.18 -2.99
N VAL A 276 10.43 13.59 -3.01
CA VAL A 276 10.83 15.01 -2.99
C VAL A 276 10.24 15.75 -4.17
N ALA A 277 10.31 15.18 -5.38
CA ALA A 277 9.69 15.77 -6.56
C ALA A 277 8.17 15.91 -6.42
N THR A 278 7.48 14.89 -5.89
CA THR A 278 6.04 14.93 -5.65
C THR A 278 5.67 16.01 -4.65
N VAL A 279 6.43 16.13 -3.54
CA VAL A 279 6.23 17.19 -2.53
C VAL A 279 6.42 18.57 -3.15
N ALA A 280 7.48 18.77 -3.93
CA ALA A 280 7.76 20.05 -4.60
C ALA A 280 6.63 20.46 -5.54
N MET A 281 6.14 19.53 -6.35
CA MET A 281 5.01 19.80 -7.28
C MET A 281 3.72 20.10 -6.53
N THR A 282 3.42 19.35 -5.46
CA THR A 282 2.22 19.58 -4.64
C THR A 282 2.31 20.94 -3.93
N ALA A 283 3.47 21.29 -3.41
CA ALA A 283 3.70 22.59 -2.79
C ALA A 283 3.57 23.76 -3.78
N ALA A 284 4.06 23.59 -5.00
CA ALA A 284 3.91 24.58 -6.07
C ALA A 284 2.44 24.79 -6.46
N ALA A 285 1.68 23.69 -6.62
CA ALA A 285 0.26 23.74 -6.92
C ALA A 285 -0.55 24.45 -5.80
N ALA A 286 -0.22 24.17 -4.54
CA ALA A 286 -0.88 24.82 -3.39
C ALA A 286 -0.63 26.35 -3.36
N ARG A 287 0.56 26.81 -3.77
CA ARG A 287 0.85 28.25 -3.88
C ARG A 287 0.04 28.91 -4.98
N SER A 288 -0.05 28.30 -6.16
CA SER A 288 -0.81 28.84 -7.29
C SER A 288 -2.29 29.03 -6.96
N THR A 289 -2.90 28.13 -6.21
CA THR A 289 -4.31 28.25 -5.79
C THR A 289 -4.54 29.31 -4.71
N SER A 290 -3.51 29.72 -3.99
CA SER A 290 -3.60 30.78 -2.96
C SER A 290 -3.51 32.18 -3.58
N ASP A 291 -2.77 32.34 -4.69
CA ASP A 291 -2.61 33.63 -5.36
C ASP A 291 -3.86 34.02 -6.19
N ASP A 292 -4.65 33.07 -6.65
CA ASP A 292 -5.88 33.30 -7.44
C ASP A 292 -7.12 33.68 -6.60
N ARG A 293 -7.01 33.83 -5.27
CA ARG A 293 -8.11 34.33 -4.44
C ARG A 293 -8.03 35.85 -4.29
N PRO A 294 -8.79 36.64 -5.04
CA PRO A 294 -8.86 38.09 -4.83
C PRO A 294 -9.50 38.36 -3.47
N GLY A 295 -8.71 38.91 -2.56
CA GLY A 295 -9.08 39.80 -1.47
C GLY A 295 -10.35 39.44 -0.67
N CYS A 296 -10.38 38.31 0.03
CA CYS A 296 -11.25 38.16 1.19
C CYS A 296 -10.43 38.40 2.45
N THR A 297 -10.64 39.59 3.01
CA THR A 297 -10.18 39.97 4.36
C THR A 297 -10.55 38.87 5.37
N SER A 298 -9.54 38.52 6.16
CA SER A 298 -9.54 37.67 7.35
C SER A 298 -10.90 37.53 8.03
N ASP A 299 -11.52 36.39 7.80
CA ASP A 299 -12.46 35.84 8.76
C ASP A 299 -12.01 34.40 9.08
N SER A 300 -11.66 34.22 10.35
CA SER A 300 -11.08 33.01 10.89
C SER A 300 -12.10 31.86 10.87
N GLY A 301 -12.25 31.22 9.74
CA GLY A 301 -13.09 30.04 9.56
C GLY A 301 -12.24 28.77 9.58
N THR A 302 -12.28 28.08 10.70
CA THR A 302 -11.72 26.75 10.94
C THR A 302 -12.22 25.76 9.88
N LEU A 303 -11.38 25.43 8.91
CA LEU A 303 -11.62 24.31 8.00
C LEU A 303 -11.24 23.02 8.74
N VAL A 304 -12.19 22.48 9.50
CA VAL A 304 -12.13 21.11 10.01
C VAL A 304 -12.51 20.16 8.88
N GLY A 305 -11.52 19.68 8.18
CA GLY A 305 -11.64 18.53 7.30
C GLY A 305 -11.54 17.25 8.12
N SER A 306 -12.66 16.78 8.66
CA SER A 306 -12.76 15.44 9.24
C SER A 306 -12.81 14.42 8.12
N ALA A 307 -11.70 13.76 7.84
CA ALA A 307 -11.68 12.51 7.09
C ALA A 307 -11.51 11.37 8.09
N ALA A 308 -12.65 10.88 8.57
CA ALA A 308 -12.74 9.58 9.22
C ALA A 308 -13.33 8.61 8.19
N ALA A 309 -12.55 7.65 7.75
CA ALA A 309 -12.97 6.28 7.40
C ALA A 309 -11.72 5.44 7.07
#